data_d223922eba07ce9e3bdaa55ec0c5e16e
#
_entry.id   d223922eba07ce9e3bdaa55ec0c5e16e
#
_cell.length_a   1.000
_cell.length_b   1.000
_cell.length_c   1.000
_cell.angle_alpha   90.00
_cell.angle_beta   90.00
_cell.angle_gamma   90.00
#
_symmetry.space_group_name_H-M   'P 1'
#
loop_
_entity.id
_entity.type
_entity.pdbx_description
1 polymer ?
#
loop_
_entity_poly.entity_id
_entity_poly.type
_entity_poly.pdbx_seq_one_letter_code
_entity_poly.pdbx_strand_id
1 'polypeptide(L)'
;MEGFSRINRSGVVFSRVDREDVRGPQQLKEHTLLYIRSGRAEVICDDRRTPLSAGDCVFLRKDHRLMLDAWAPEDGGTPFQSVALFFCRKFLHSYYRTLRPEELPRDARRGREPVLKIPAGPELESLFLSLTPYLDAADSLTEETAWLKRLEGARCVLAADRNVYASLFDFAQPWKVDLLGFMEENYLYDLSVPELARYTGRSLSAFKRDFKKVSDLTPEKWVLHRRLQEAHRLLSAGGRRVADAMLESGFKDPAFFSRAYRRQYGYSPRETPPSAP
;
A
#
# COMPACT_ATOMS: atom_id res chain seq x y z
N MET A 1 -2.52 -18.24 20.24
CA MET A 1 -1.97 -17.94 18.90
C MET A 1 -0.44 -18.04 18.95
N GLU A 2 0.05 -19.28 19.09
CA GLU A 2 1.48 -19.56 19.33
C GLU A 2 2.24 -20.05 18.09
N GLY A 3 1.69 -19.91 16.89
CA GLY A 3 2.28 -20.46 15.67
C GLY A 3 2.74 -19.44 14.61
N PHE A 4 2.38 -18.16 14.75
CA PHE A 4 2.77 -17.11 13.81
C PHE A 4 3.23 -15.87 14.55
N SER A 5 4.40 -15.37 14.19
CA SER A 5 4.89 -14.06 14.67
C SER A 5 5.21 -13.13 13.52
N ARG A 6 4.87 -11.85 13.70
CA ARG A 6 5.18 -10.77 12.76
C ARG A 6 5.56 -9.52 13.50
N ILE A 7 6.78 -9.06 13.29
CA ILE A 7 7.35 -7.88 13.95
C ILE A 7 7.68 -6.86 12.87
N ASN A 8 7.18 -5.64 13.02
CA ASN A 8 7.49 -4.52 12.13
C ASN A 8 8.34 -3.49 12.88
N ARG A 9 9.51 -3.19 12.33
CA ARG A 9 10.43 -2.15 12.81
C ARG A 9 10.73 -1.18 11.67
N SER A 10 10.09 -0.02 11.72
CA SER A 10 10.33 1.08 10.77
C SER A 10 10.28 0.66 9.29
N GLY A 11 9.34 -0.23 8.93
CA GLY A 11 9.15 -0.72 7.57
C GLY A 11 10.05 -1.90 7.18
N VAL A 12 10.78 -2.50 8.14
CA VAL A 12 11.37 -3.83 8.03
C VAL A 12 10.50 -4.80 8.83
N VAL A 13 9.97 -5.81 8.16
CA VAL A 13 9.06 -6.78 8.79
C VAL A 13 9.69 -8.16 8.77
N PHE A 14 9.78 -8.76 9.94
CA PHE A 14 10.18 -10.13 10.15
C PHE A 14 8.94 -10.98 10.38
N SER A 15 8.82 -12.10 9.68
CA SER A 15 7.70 -13.02 9.83
C SER A 15 8.22 -14.43 10.02
N ARG A 16 7.56 -15.19 10.91
CA ARG A 16 7.88 -16.58 11.22
C ARG A 16 6.60 -17.39 11.37
N VAL A 17 6.57 -18.58 10.81
CA VAL A 17 5.48 -19.56 10.92
C VAL A 17 6.06 -20.88 11.43
N ASP A 18 5.59 -21.30 12.61
CA ASP A 18 6.14 -22.45 13.33
C ASP A 18 5.21 -23.69 13.30
N ARG A 19 3.88 -23.51 13.33
CA ARG A 19 2.94 -24.62 13.60
C ARG A 19 1.74 -24.71 12.67
N GLU A 20 1.23 -23.60 12.17
CA GLU A 20 0.02 -23.57 11.36
C GLU A 20 0.26 -22.75 10.10
N ASP A 21 -0.24 -23.24 8.97
CA ASP A 21 -0.17 -22.50 7.71
C ASP A 21 -0.82 -21.13 7.86
N VAL A 22 -0.14 -20.11 7.36
CA VAL A 22 -0.68 -18.76 7.30
C VAL A 22 -1.18 -18.52 5.88
N ARG A 23 -2.50 -18.29 5.77
CA ARG A 23 -3.16 -17.99 4.51
C ARG A 23 -3.99 -16.73 4.68
N GLY A 24 -3.92 -15.85 3.74
CA GLY A 24 -4.78 -14.70 3.79
C GLY A 24 -4.52 -13.63 2.73
N PRO A 25 -5.58 -12.88 2.43
CA PRO A 25 -5.48 -11.75 1.53
C PRO A 25 -4.58 -10.67 2.15
N GLN A 26 -3.60 -10.22 1.38
CA GLN A 26 -2.77 -9.08 1.69
C GLN A 26 -3.10 -7.97 0.70
N GLN A 27 -3.65 -6.88 1.18
CA GLN A 27 -3.73 -5.66 0.38
C GLN A 27 -2.44 -4.88 0.62
N LEU A 28 -1.56 -4.89 -0.36
CA LEU A 28 -0.31 -4.13 -0.27
C LEU A 28 -0.59 -2.65 -0.49
N LYS A 29 -0.55 -1.88 0.60
CA LYS A 29 -0.61 -0.41 0.55
C LYS A 29 0.71 0.22 0.11
N GLU A 30 1.80 -0.54 0.19
CA GLU A 30 3.16 -0.10 -0.09
C GLU A 30 3.87 -1.13 -0.97
N HIS A 31 4.79 -0.66 -1.82
CA HIS A 31 5.70 -1.56 -2.51
C HIS A 31 6.52 -2.34 -1.49
N THR A 32 6.71 -3.62 -1.74
CA THR A 32 7.35 -4.53 -0.79
C THR A 32 8.40 -5.38 -1.48
N LEU A 33 9.60 -5.42 -0.93
CA LEU A 33 10.61 -6.41 -1.28
C LEU A 33 10.56 -7.53 -0.25
N LEU A 34 10.15 -8.73 -0.67
CA LEU A 34 9.97 -9.91 0.18
C LEU A 34 11.06 -10.92 -0.13
N TYR A 35 11.79 -11.34 0.90
CA TYR A 35 12.80 -12.40 0.84
C TYR A 35 12.40 -13.57 1.72
N ILE A 36 12.51 -14.77 1.18
CA ILE A 36 12.27 -16.02 1.91
C ILE A 36 13.60 -16.53 2.44
N ARG A 37 13.75 -16.52 3.77
CA ARG A 37 14.96 -17.02 4.42
C ARG A 37 14.94 -18.54 4.56
N SER A 38 13.80 -19.10 4.94
CA SER A 38 13.61 -20.55 5.12
C SER A 38 12.15 -20.93 4.89
N GLY A 39 11.92 -22.20 4.60
CA GLY A 39 10.59 -22.74 4.33
C GLY A 39 10.10 -22.44 2.91
N ARG A 40 8.79 -22.52 2.73
CA ARG A 40 8.12 -22.34 1.43
C ARG A 40 6.94 -21.39 1.58
N ALA A 41 6.68 -20.62 0.55
CA ALA A 41 5.50 -19.77 0.44
C ALA A 41 5.01 -19.68 -1.01
N GLU A 42 3.83 -19.16 -1.20
CA GLU A 42 3.27 -18.86 -2.52
C GLU A 42 2.63 -17.49 -2.51
N VAL A 43 2.93 -16.69 -3.52
CA VAL A 43 2.21 -15.44 -3.78
C VAL A 43 1.20 -15.71 -4.88
N ILE A 44 -0.07 -15.42 -4.60
CA ILE A 44 -1.17 -15.59 -5.53
C ILE A 44 -1.73 -14.20 -5.85
N CYS A 45 -1.73 -13.84 -7.13
CA CYS A 45 -2.34 -12.61 -7.62
C CYS A 45 -3.25 -12.95 -8.81
N ASP A 46 -4.52 -12.65 -8.66
CA ASP A 46 -5.56 -13.11 -9.59
C ASP A 46 -5.46 -14.65 -9.73
N ASP A 47 -5.29 -15.16 -10.95
CA ASP A 47 -5.15 -16.60 -11.23
C ASP A 47 -3.67 -17.07 -11.30
N ARG A 48 -2.72 -16.17 -11.08
CA ARG A 48 -1.29 -16.48 -11.17
C ARG A 48 -0.73 -16.84 -9.80
N ARG A 49 -0.05 -17.99 -9.76
CA ARG A 49 0.64 -18.52 -8.59
C ARG A 49 2.15 -18.39 -8.78
N THR A 50 2.82 -17.81 -7.80
CA THR A 50 4.28 -17.66 -7.78
C THR A 50 4.84 -18.41 -6.57
N PRO A 51 5.33 -19.65 -6.75
CA PRO A 51 5.94 -20.38 -5.66
C PRO A 51 7.29 -19.76 -5.27
N LEU A 52 7.54 -19.74 -3.97
CA LEU A 52 8.73 -19.18 -3.34
C LEU A 52 9.33 -20.18 -2.36
N SER A 53 10.64 -20.29 -2.39
CA SER A 53 11.45 -21.14 -1.51
C SER A 53 12.59 -20.33 -0.87
N ALA A 54 13.31 -20.94 0.05
CA ALA A 54 14.47 -20.30 0.68
C ALA A 54 15.45 -19.76 -0.38
N GLY A 55 15.87 -18.51 -0.22
CA GLY A 55 16.72 -17.77 -1.15
C GLY A 55 15.95 -16.96 -2.20
N ASP A 56 14.66 -17.22 -2.43
CA ASP A 56 13.87 -16.44 -3.37
C ASP A 56 13.59 -15.03 -2.85
N CYS A 57 13.67 -14.06 -3.75
CA CYS A 57 13.31 -12.68 -3.50
C CYS A 57 12.34 -12.17 -4.55
N VAL A 58 11.29 -11.49 -4.12
CA VAL A 58 10.29 -10.91 -5.01
C VAL A 58 9.99 -9.46 -4.63
N PHE A 59 9.83 -8.62 -5.63
CA PHE A 59 9.27 -7.29 -5.49
C PHE A 59 7.77 -7.35 -5.78
N LEU A 60 6.98 -6.95 -4.81
CA LEU A 60 5.53 -6.91 -4.84
C LEU A 60 5.09 -5.45 -5.04
N ARG A 61 4.30 -5.20 -6.08
CA ARG A 61 3.80 -3.85 -6.36
C ARG A 61 2.62 -3.53 -5.46
N LYS A 62 2.57 -2.29 -4.94
CA LYS A 62 1.39 -1.77 -4.25
C LYS A 62 0.16 -1.78 -5.18
N ASP A 63 -1.02 -1.60 -4.60
CA ASP A 63 -2.31 -1.48 -5.29
C ASP A 63 -2.82 -2.78 -5.93
N HIS A 64 -2.20 -3.92 -5.61
CA HIS A 64 -2.68 -5.23 -5.98
C HIS A 64 -3.20 -6.00 -4.76
N ARG A 65 -4.27 -6.76 -4.95
CA ARG A 65 -4.70 -7.78 -3.98
C ARG A 65 -3.86 -9.02 -4.21
N LEU A 66 -3.12 -9.40 -3.21
CA LEU A 66 -2.32 -10.61 -3.21
C LEU A 66 -2.79 -11.53 -2.08
N MET A 67 -2.68 -12.82 -2.28
CA MET A 67 -2.67 -13.78 -1.19
C MET A 67 -1.22 -14.23 -0.98
N LEU A 68 -0.80 -14.28 0.25
CA LEU A 68 0.47 -14.89 0.64
C LEU A 68 0.13 -16.09 1.50
N ASP A 69 0.38 -17.26 0.96
CA ASP A 69 0.29 -18.52 1.66
C ASP A 69 1.70 -18.93 2.09
N ALA A 70 1.91 -19.14 3.38
CA ALA A 70 3.15 -19.61 3.95
C ALA A 70 2.87 -20.87 4.75
N TRP A 71 3.65 -21.93 4.48
CA TRP A 71 3.44 -23.23 5.08
C TRP A 71 4.28 -23.42 6.33
N ALA A 72 3.62 -23.98 7.34
CA ALA A 72 4.31 -24.50 8.51
C ALA A 72 5.28 -25.62 8.09
N PRO A 73 6.35 -25.87 8.87
CA PRO A 73 7.26 -26.98 8.60
C PRO A 73 6.52 -28.32 8.80
N GLU A 74 6.81 -29.27 7.93
CA GLU A 74 6.49 -30.66 8.19
C GLU A 74 7.29 -31.14 9.41
N ASP A 75 6.80 -32.12 10.15
CA ASP A 75 7.29 -32.62 11.45
C ASP A 75 8.79 -32.38 11.73
N GLY A 76 9.11 -31.42 12.61
CA GLY A 76 10.46 -31.09 13.01
C GLY A 76 11.31 -30.34 11.98
N GLY A 77 10.70 -29.87 10.88
CA GLY A 77 11.38 -29.13 9.83
C GLY A 77 11.72 -27.68 10.23
N THR A 78 12.46 -27.00 9.35
CA THR A 78 12.82 -25.59 9.55
C THR A 78 11.60 -24.69 9.39
N PRO A 79 11.31 -23.79 10.37
CA PRO A 79 10.20 -22.86 10.29
C PRO A 79 10.27 -21.99 9.04
N PHE A 80 9.10 -21.60 8.51
CA PHE A 80 9.07 -20.53 7.51
C PHE A 80 9.53 -19.23 8.15
N GLN A 81 10.46 -18.57 7.50
CA GLN A 81 10.94 -17.24 7.89
C GLN A 81 11.08 -16.36 6.67
N SER A 82 10.61 -15.13 6.80
CA SER A 82 10.77 -14.12 5.76
C SER A 82 11.12 -12.74 6.32
N VAL A 83 11.76 -11.94 5.49
CA VAL A 83 12.03 -10.53 5.74
C VAL A 83 11.40 -9.73 4.61
N ALA A 84 10.61 -8.75 4.97
CA ALA A 84 9.99 -7.83 4.02
C ALA A 84 10.41 -6.39 4.29
N LEU A 85 10.82 -5.68 3.23
CA LEU A 85 11.14 -4.26 3.26
C LEU A 85 10.00 -3.48 2.60
N PHE A 86 9.34 -2.62 3.39
CA PHE A 86 8.24 -1.79 2.91
C PHE A 86 8.76 -0.42 2.44
N PHE A 87 8.41 -0.05 1.24
CA PHE A 87 8.78 1.21 0.62
C PHE A 87 7.60 2.18 0.65
N CYS A 88 7.39 2.80 1.81
CA CYS A 88 6.35 3.81 1.98
C CYS A 88 6.64 5.08 1.16
N ARG A 89 5.61 5.84 0.84
CA ARG A 89 5.73 7.05 0.04
C ARG A 89 6.73 8.07 0.62
N LYS A 90 6.73 8.25 1.95
CA LYS A 90 7.69 9.15 2.63
C LYS A 90 9.13 8.71 2.41
N PHE A 91 9.41 7.43 2.56
CA PHE A 91 10.73 6.85 2.28
C PHE A 91 11.14 7.05 0.82
N LEU A 92 10.25 6.72 -0.13
CA LEU A 92 10.53 6.86 -1.55
C LEU A 92 10.78 8.31 -1.96
N HIS A 93 10.06 9.28 -1.40
CA HIS A 93 10.34 10.71 -1.60
C HIS A 93 11.73 11.11 -1.12
N SER A 94 12.12 10.64 0.08
CA SER A 94 13.46 10.92 0.61
C SER A 94 14.55 10.28 -0.25
N TYR A 95 14.34 9.04 -0.68
CA TYR A 95 15.27 8.35 -1.57
C TYR A 95 15.38 9.04 -2.94
N TYR A 96 14.26 9.41 -3.57
CA TYR A 96 14.27 10.11 -4.87
C TYR A 96 15.14 11.37 -4.87
N ARG A 97 15.16 12.11 -3.76
CA ARG A 97 15.97 13.33 -3.62
C ARG A 97 17.48 13.06 -3.59
N THR A 98 17.90 11.83 -3.31
CA THR A 98 19.32 11.43 -3.30
C THR A 98 19.80 10.94 -4.67
N LEU A 99 18.88 10.64 -5.59
CA LEU A 99 19.22 10.18 -6.94
C LEU A 99 19.69 11.35 -7.82
N ARG A 100 20.72 11.11 -8.60
CA ARG A 100 21.19 12.08 -9.57
C ARG A 100 20.30 12.11 -10.81
N PRO A 101 20.07 13.26 -11.45
CA PRO A 101 19.23 13.35 -12.66
C PRO A 101 19.69 12.41 -13.79
N GLU A 102 20.99 12.13 -13.88
CA GLU A 102 21.59 11.25 -14.88
C GLU A 102 21.29 9.77 -14.63
N GLU A 103 21.03 9.39 -13.38
CA GLU A 103 20.69 8.02 -12.97
C GLU A 103 19.23 7.68 -13.24
N LEU A 104 18.41 8.68 -13.58
CA LEU A 104 16.98 8.52 -13.77
C LEU A 104 16.66 8.01 -15.19
N PRO A 105 16.09 6.81 -15.35
CA PRO A 105 15.72 6.32 -16.67
C PRO A 105 14.51 7.12 -17.21
N ARG A 106 14.77 8.00 -18.18
CA ARG A 106 13.75 8.87 -18.79
C ARG A 106 12.70 8.09 -19.58
N ASP A 107 13.04 6.90 -20.04
CA ASP A 107 12.24 5.99 -20.88
C ASP A 107 11.61 4.83 -20.10
N ALA A 108 11.74 4.79 -18.76
CA ALA A 108 11.14 3.74 -17.94
C ALA A 108 9.62 3.70 -18.11
N ARG A 109 9.10 2.52 -18.41
CA ARG A 109 7.67 2.28 -18.55
C ARG A 109 7.14 1.56 -17.33
N ARG A 110 5.99 2.00 -16.79
CA ARG A 110 5.36 1.31 -15.68
C ARG A 110 5.02 -0.13 -16.07
N GLY A 111 5.66 -1.10 -15.42
CA GLY A 111 5.32 -2.51 -15.57
C GLY A 111 3.93 -2.80 -15.00
N ARG A 112 3.26 -3.80 -15.55
CA ARG A 112 1.93 -4.25 -15.11
C ARG A 112 1.97 -5.47 -14.20
N GLU A 113 3.09 -6.19 -14.20
CA GLU A 113 3.24 -7.41 -13.40
C GLU A 113 3.22 -7.07 -11.90
N PRO A 114 2.29 -7.66 -11.12
CA PRO A 114 2.18 -7.40 -9.69
C PRO A 114 3.33 -7.97 -8.87
N VAL A 115 3.94 -9.06 -9.36
CA VAL A 115 5.03 -9.79 -8.72
C VAL A 115 6.21 -9.85 -9.68
N LEU A 116 7.37 -9.36 -9.25
CA LEU A 116 8.62 -9.41 -10.02
C LEU A 116 9.65 -10.22 -9.22
N LYS A 117 10.10 -11.34 -9.74
CA LYS A 117 11.26 -12.06 -9.16
C LYS A 117 12.53 -11.24 -9.32
N ILE A 118 13.25 -11.04 -8.21
CA ILE A 118 14.52 -10.35 -8.20
C ILE A 118 15.61 -11.42 -8.27
N PRO A 119 16.50 -11.38 -9.28
CA PRO A 119 17.58 -12.35 -9.41
C PRO A 119 18.47 -12.35 -8.16
N ALA A 120 18.92 -13.53 -7.75
CA ALA A 120 19.94 -13.65 -6.72
C ALA A 120 21.23 -12.95 -7.17
N GLY A 121 21.92 -12.32 -6.23
CA GLY A 121 23.16 -11.63 -6.46
C GLY A 121 23.80 -11.20 -5.16
N PRO A 122 25.12 -10.87 -5.17
CA PRO A 122 25.88 -10.60 -3.95
C PRO A 122 25.33 -9.43 -3.14
N GLU A 123 24.78 -8.41 -3.77
CA GLU A 123 24.17 -7.27 -3.08
C GLU A 123 22.91 -7.67 -2.33
N LEU A 124 22.04 -8.47 -2.96
CA LEU A 124 20.81 -8.95 -2.36
C LEU A 124 21.09 -9.93 -1.21
N GLU A 125 22.02 -10.86 -1.40
CA GLU A 125 22.45 -11.80 -0.40
C GLU A 125 23.06 -11.10 0.81
N SER A 126 23.97 -10.13 0.59
CA SER A 126 24.58 -9.29 1.64
C SER A 126 23.53 -8.53 2.44
N LEU A 127 22.58 -7.92 1.76
CA LEU A 127 21.47 -7.21 2.39
C LEU A 127 20.72 -8.08 3.37
N PHE A 128 20.20 -9.23 2.92
CA PHE A 128 19.37 -10.09 3.77
C PHE A 128 20.18 -10.87 4.80
N LEU A 129 21.44 -11.22 4.52
CA LEU A 129 22.34 -11.78 5.50
C LEU A 129 22.57 -10.81 6.67
N SER A 130 22.76 -9.53 6.38
CA SER A 130 22.94 -8.49 7.41
C SER A 130 21.70 -8.22 8.26
N LEU A 131 20.51 -8.62 7.79
CA LEU A 131 19.26 -8.53 8.55
C LEU A 131 18.99 -9.77 9.42
N THR A 132 19.74 -10.85 9.18
CA THR A 132 19.57 -12.11 9.93
C THR A 132 19.67 -11.95 11.45
N PRO A 133 20.64 -11.20 12.03
CA PRO A 133 20.73 -11.02 13.47
C PRO A 133 19.49 -10.39 14.11
N TYR A 134 18.73 -9.63 13.36
CA TYR A 134 17.53 -8.95 13.86
C TYR A 134 16.27 -9.84 13.86
N LEU A 135 16.32 -11.05 13.34
CA LEU A 135 15.18 -11.98 13.38
C LEU A 135 14.81 -12.35 14.83
N ASP A 136 15.82 -12.53 15.67
CA ASP A 136 15.64 -12.89 17.09
C ASP A 136 15.78 -11.66 18.02
N ALA A 137 16.25 -10.54 17.52
CA ALA A 137 16.51 -9.30 18.26
C ALA A 137 15.97 -8.06 17.52
N ALA A 138 14.72 -8.13 17.04
CA ALA A 138 14.11 -7.07 16.21
C ALA A 138 14.09 -5.70 16.90
N ASP A 139 14.05 -5.67 18.24
CA ASP A 139 14.07 -4.43 19.02
C ASP A 139 15.41 -3.67 18.92
N SER A 140 16.49 -4.35 18.54
CA SER A 140 17.81 -3.74 18.33
C SER A 140 17.93 -3.03 16.97
N LEU A 141 16.99 -3.24 16.05
CA LEU A 141 16.98 -2.57 14.75
C LEU A 141 16.52 -1.11 14.91
N THR A 142 17.45 -0.18 14.82
CA THR A 142 17.15 1.24 14.90
C THR A 142 16.44 1.74 13.64
N GLU A 143 15.72 2.87 13.74
CA GLU A 143 15.03 3.50 12.61
C GLU A 143 16.02 3.88 11.49
N GLU A 144 17.19 4.37 11.87
CA GLU A 144 18.26 4.74 10.93
C GLU A 144 18.78 3.51 10.16
N THR A 145 19.08 2.42 10.86
CA THR A 145 19.52 1.17 10.24
C THR A 145 18.43 0.60 9.33
N ALA A 146 17.17 0.59 9.76
CA ALA A 146 16.05 0.16 8.95
C ALA A 146 15.90 1.02 7.67
N TRP A 147 16.14 2.32 7.77
CA TRP A 147 16.12 3.23 6.62
C TRP A 147 17.23 2.88 5.63
N LEU A 148 18.47 2.65 6.10
CA LEU A 148 19.60 2.26 5.25
C LEU A 148 19.34 0.92 4.55
N LYS A 149 18.80 -0.07 5.28
CA LYS A 149 18.47 -1.38 4.68
C LYS A 149 17.37 -1.30 3.63
N ARG A 150 16.38 -0.45 3.82
CA ARG A 150 15.36 -0.19 2.78
C ARG A 150 15.95 0.53 1.57
N LEU A 151 16.91 1.44 1.78
CA LEU A 151 17.62 2.11 0.70
C LEU A 151 18.42 1.12 -0.16
N GLU A 152 19.16 0.22 0.49
CA GLU A 152 19.92 -0.86 -0.16
C GLU A 152 18.97 -1.78 -0.96
N GLY A 153 17.84 -2.21 -0.34
CA GLY A 153 16.83 -3.02 -1.02
C GLY A 153 16.18 -2.34 -2.22
N ALA A 154 15.88 -1.04 -2.13
CA ALA A 154 15.35 -0.27 -3.26
C ALA A 154 16.36 -0.18 -4.43
N ARG A 155 17.65 -0.07 -4.13
CA ARG A 155 18.71 -0.11 -5.15
C ARG A 155 18.79 -1.48 -5.84
N CYS A 156 18.71 -2.58 -5.08
CA CYS A 156 18.69 -3.93 -5.65
C CYS A 156 17.50 -4.11 -6.62
N VAL A 157 16.32 -3.62 -6.25
CA VAL A 157 15.13 -3.69 -7.12
C VAL A 157 15.32 -2.88 -8.40
N LEU A 158 15.87 -1.66 -8.31
CA LEU A 158 16.13 -0.81 -9.48
C LEU A 158 17.22 -1.39 -10.40
N ALA A 159 18.21 -2.07 -9.83
CA ALA A 159 19.27 -2.73 -10.60
C ALA A 159 18.71 -3.96 -11.36
N ALA A 160 17.76 -4.68 -10.77
CA ALA A 160 17.14 -5.86 -11.39
C ALA A 160 16.26 -5.51 -12.60
N ASP A 161 15.47 -4.44 -12.49
CA ASP A 161 14.62 -3.96 -13.60
C ASP A 161 14.47 -2.44 -13.53
N ARG A 162 15.10 -1.74 -14.47
CA ARG A 162 15.01 -0.27 -14.60
C ARG A 162 13.57 0.25 -14.75
N ASN A 163 12.65 -0.57 -15.25
CA ASN A 163 11.23 -0.18 -15.40
C ASN A 163 10.51 -0.07 -14.06
N VAL A 164 11.01 -0.68 -13.00
CA VAL A 164 10.48 -0.54 -11.64
C VAL A 164 10.58 0.92 -11.16
N TYR A 165 11.54 1.68 -11.69
CA TYR A 165 11.66 3.12 -11.43
C TYR A 165 10.32 3.86 -11.63
N ALA A 166 9.61 3.58 -12.72
CA ALA A 166 8.32 4.21 -13.03
C ALA A 166 7.20 3.82 -12.02
N SER A 167 7.36 2.72 -11.29
CA SER A 167 6.43 2.30 -10.25
C SER A 167 6.82 2.85 -8.87
N LEU A 168 8.10 2.77 -8.51
CA LEU A 168 8.60 3.27 -7.22
C LEU A 168 8.42 4.79 -7.08
N PHE A 169 8.67 5.54 -8.15
CA PHE A 169 8.65 6.99 -8.15
C PHE A 169 7.51 7.57 -9.00
N ASP A 170 6.34 6.95 -8.94
CA ASP A 170 5.14 7.39 -9.65
C ASP A 170 4.72 8.82 -9.31
N PHE A 171 5.12 9.32 -8.15
CA PHE A 171 4.95 10.71 -7.72
C PHE A 171 5.91 11.71 -8.40
N ALA A 172 7.04 11.26 -8.94
CA ALA A 172 8.03 12.12 -9.56
C ALA A 172 7.52 12.70 -10.91
N GLN A 173 6.55 12.05 -11.51
CA GLN A 173 5.88 12.49 -12.72
C GLN A 173 4.41 12.75 -12.38
N PRO A 174 3.97 14.02 -12.24
CA PRO A 174 2.64 14.39 -11.78
C PRO A 174 1.48 13.71 -12.52
N TRP A 175 1.65 13.42 -13.81
CA TRP A 175 0.65 12.71 -14.62
C TRP A 175 0.58 11.19 -14.38
N LYS A 176 1.51 10.62 -13.60
CA LYS A 176 1.55 9.20 -13.26
C LYS A 176 1.07 8.91 -11.84
N VAL A 177 0.81 9.94 -11.03
CA VAL A 177 0.13 9.73 -9.75
C VAL A 177 -1.28 9.28 -10.05
N ASP A 178 -1.65 8.10 -9.57
CA ASP A 178 -3.04 7.67 -9.56
C ASP A 178 -3.85 8.66 -8.71
N LEU A 179 -4.48 9.61 -9.40
CA LEU A 179 -5.27 10.64 -8.73
C LEU A 179 -6.47 10.04 -8.02
N LEU A 180 -7.08 8.99 -8.59
CA LEU A 180 -8.21 8.32 -7.96
C LEU A 180 -7.78 7.58 -6.70
N GLY A 181 -6.71 6.81 -6.76
CA GLY A 181 -6.16 6.13 -5.58
C GLY A 181 -5.78 7.12 -4.48
N PHE A 182 -5.11 8.24 -4.84
CA PHE A 182 -4.82 9.30 -3.88
C PHE A 182 -6.09 9.90 -3.26
N MET A 183 -7.12 10.14 -4.06
CA MET A 183 -8.39 10.69 -3.58
C MET A 183 -9.13 9.68 -2.69
N GLU A 184 -9.14 8.39 -3.03
CA GLU A 184 -9.73 7.31 -2.23
C GLU A 184 -9.07 7.18 -0.83
N GLU A 185 -7.77 7.41 -0.75
CA GLU A 185 -7.05 7.39 0.53
C GLU A 185 -7.30 8.63 1.39
N ASN A 186 -7.72 9.76 0.76
CA ASN A 186 -7.71 11.06 1.42
C ASN A 186 -9.07 11.77 1.49
N TYR A 187 -10.16 11.21 0.95
CA TYR A 187 -11.46 11.91 0.88
C TYR A 187 -12.10 12.17 2.25
N LEU A 188 -11.74 11.42 3.28
CA LEU A 188 -12.25 11.61 4.65
C LEU A 188 -11.56 12.78 5.37
N TYR A 189 -10.32 13.12 4.96
CA TYR A 189 -9.61 14.23 5.58
C TYR A 189 -10.15 15.58 5.11
N ASP A 190 -10.12 16.56 6.02
CA ASP A 190 -10.56 17.94 5.72
C ASP A 190 -9.51 18.67 4.87
N LEU A 191 -9.39 18.23 3.63
CA LEU A 191 -8.47 18.80 2.65
C LEU A 191 -9.26 19.55 1.57
N SER A 192 -8.90 20.80 1.35
CA SER A 192 -9.38 21.59 0.22
C SER A 192 -8.78 21.09 -1.09
N VAL A 193 -9.43 21.36 -2.22
CA VAL A 193 -8.92 20.96 -3.53
C VAL A 193 -7.53 21.56 -3.85
N PRO A 194 -7.22 22.82 -3.46
CA PRO A 194 -5.85 23.33 -3.56
C PRO A 194 -4.82 22.53 -2.76
N GLU A 195 -5.20 22.04 -1.57
CA GLU A 195 -4.31 21.18 -0.77
C GLU A 195 -4.12 19.81 -1.41
N LEU A 196 -5.19 19.18 -1.92
CA LEU A 196 -5.11 17.94 -2.68
C LEU A 196 -4.20 18.10 -3.91
N ALA A 197 -4.30 19.22 -4.62
CA ALA A 197 -3.39 19.53 -5.74
C ALA A 197 -1.93 19.62 -5.27
N ARG A 198 -1.66 20.33 -4.18
CA ARG A 198 -0.31 20.48 -3.61
C ARG A 198 0.27 19.14 -3.14
N TYR A 199 -0.53 18.29 -2.48
CA TYR A 199 -0.09 16.97 -2.04
C TYR A 199 0.25 16.03 -3.21
N THR A 200 -0.37 16.24 -4.38
CA THR A 200 -0.05 15.49 -5.61
C THR A 200 1.05 16.15 -6.45
N GLY A 201 1.69 17.21 -5.96
CA GLY A 201 2.74 17.95 -6.68
C GLY A 201 2.25 18.73 -7.90
N ARG A 202 0.94 19.07 -7.95
CA ARG A 202 0.32 19.77 -9.08
C ARG A 202 -0.10 21.19 -8.70
N SER A 203 -0.12 22.09 -9.69
CA SER A 203 -0.90 23.30 -9.58
C SER A 203 -2.39 22.96 -9.56
N LEU A 204 -3.23 23.82 -8.99
CA LEU A 204 -4.68 23.63 -8.95
C LEU A 204 -5.28 23.38 -10.35
N SER A 205 -4.84 24.15 -11.33
CA SER A 205 -5.30 24.02 -12.73
C SER A 205 -4.89 22.69 -13.35
N ALA A 206 -3.65 22.26 -13.13
CA ALA A 206 -3.15 20.97 -13.60
C ALA A 206 -3.90 19.80 -12.91
N PHE A 207 -4.15 19.91 -11.60
CA PHE A 207 -4.90 18.91 -10.86
C PHE A 207 -6.32 18.74 -11.40
N LYS A 208 -7.07 19.85 -11.56
CA LYS A 208 -8.44 19.80 -12.11
C LYS A 208 -8.48 19.25 -13.54
N ARG A 209 -7.54 19.65 -14.39
CA ARG A 209 -7.42 19.14 -15.76
C ARG A 209 -7.12 17.63 -15.80
N ASP A 210 -6.20 17.18 -14.97
CA ASP A 210 -5.79 15.76 -14.95
C ASP A 210 -6.85 14.90 -14.27
N PHE A 211 -7.55 15.43 -13.26
CA PHE A 211 -8.68 14.76 -12.62
C PHE A 211 -9.85 14.54 -13.59
N LYS A 212 -10.12 15.51 -14.48
CA LYS A 212 -11.14 15.36 -15.51
C LYS A 212 -10.87 14.21 -16.49
N LYS A 213 -9.63 13.73 -16.61
CA LYS A 213 -9.28 12.58 -17.47
C LYS A 213 -9.60 11.23 -16.84
N VAL A 214 -9.79 11.20 -15.52
CA VAL A 214 -9.97 9.96 -14.73
C VAL A 214 -11.32 9.91 -14.02
N SER A 215 -12.09 11.00 -14.05
CA SER A 215 -13.44 11.09 -13.46
C SER A 215 -14.30 12.10 -14.21
N ASP A 216 -15.57 11.77 -14.39
CA ASP A 216 -16.59 12.67 -14.95
C ASP A 216 -17.04 13.75 -13.95
N LEU A 217 -16.66 13.62 -12.68
CA LEU A 217 -16.97 14.56 -11.63
C LEU A 217 -15.82 15.55 -11.42
N THR A 218 -16.14 16.76 -10.93
CA THR A 218 -15.08 17.61 -10.39
C THR A 218 -14.53 17.03 -9.09
N PRO A 219 -13.28 17.34 -8.68
CA PRO A 219 -12.73 16.85 -7.42
C PRO A 219 -13.63 17.09 -6.22
N GLU A 220 -14.22 18.28 -6.13
CA GLU A 220 -15.15 18.66 -5.04
C GLU A 220 -16.41 17.77 -5.03
N LYS A 221 -17.01 17.55 -6.20
CA LYS A 221 -18.20 16.70 -6.35
C LYS A 221 -17.87 15.24 -6.07
N TRP A 222 -16.70 14.81 -6.48
CA TRP A 222 -16.22 13.45 -6.25
C TRP A 222 -16.04 13.17 -4.75
N VAL A 223 -15.35 14.08 -4.01
CA VAL A 223 -15.18 13.96 -2.55
C VAL A 223 -16.55 13.95 -1.86
N LEU A 224 -17.45 14.85 -2.23
CA LEU A 224 -18.79 14.89 -1.67
C LEU A 224 -19.53 13.56 -1.89
N HIS A 225 -19.47 13.03 -3.11
CA HIS A 225 -20.12 11.76 -3.45
C HIS A 225 -19.55 10.58 -2.62
N ARG A 226 -18.22 10.48 -2.49
CA ARG A 226 -17.56 9.41 -1.70
C ARG A 226 -17.91 9.51 -0.22
N ARG A 227 -17.91 10.72 0.35
CA ARG A 227 -18.33 10.94 1.74
C ARG A 227 -19.79 10.55 1.99
N LEU A 228 -20.67 10.86 1.06
CA LEU A 228 -22.08 10.45 1.14
C LEU A 228 -22.24 8.93 1.02
N GLN A 229 -21.46 8.26 0.17
CA GLN A 229 -21.45 6.80 0.08
C GLN A 229 -20.97 6.17 1.39
N GLU A 230 -19.91 6.72 2.01
CA GLU A 230 -19.41 6.21 3.28
C GLU A 230 -20.44 6.41 4.40
N ALA A 231 -21.07 7.60 4.47
CA ALA A 231 -22.15 7.84 5.43
C ALA A 231 -23.32 6.84 5.24
N HIS A 232 -23.70 6.61 4.00
CA HIS A 232 -24.75 5.63 3.68
C HIS A 232 -24.36 4.23 4.11
N ARG A 233 -23.13 3.79 3.84
CA ARG A 233 -22.62 2.48 4.28
C ARG A 233 -22.65 2.34 5.80
N LEU A 234 -22.23 3.36 6.54
CA LEU A 234 -22.24 3.39 8.00
C LEU A 234 -23.66 3.32 8.58
N LEU A 235 -24.60 4.04 7.98
CA LEU A 235 -26.01 4.05 8.42
C LEU A 235 -26.72 2.75 8.06
N SER A 236 -26.48 2.21 6.87
CA SER A 236 -27.09 0.95 6.41
C SER A 236 -26.60 -0.28 7.17
N ALA A 237 -25.36 -0.25 7.69
CA ALA A 237 -24.82 -1.33 8.54
C ALA A 237 -25.53 -1.45 9.90
N GLY A 238 -26.33 -0.45 10.28
CA GLY A 238 -27.07 -0.41 11.53
C GLY A 238 -26.24 -0.01 12.75
N GLY A 239 -26.91 0.39 13.84
CA GLY A 239 -26.30 0.71 15.13
C GLY A 239 -25.56 2.05 15.23
N ARG A 240 -25.34 2.78 14.13
CA ARG A 240 -24.70 4.10 14.13
C ARG A 240 -25.72 5.22 14.24
N ARG A 241 -25.42 6.23 15.08
CA ARG A 241 -26.22 7.47 15.10
C ARG A 241 -25.88 8.29 13.86
N VAL A 242 -26.86 9.04 13.37
CA VAL A 242 -26.68 9.95 12.21
C VAL A 242 -25.52 10.94 12.42
N ALA A 243 -25.38 11.46 13.64
CA ALA A 243 -24.30 12.40 13.96
C ALA A 243 -22.91 11.74 13.87
N ASP A 244 -22.77 10.50 14.34
CA ASP A 244 -21.52 9.76 14.31
C ASP A 244 -21.15 9.39 12.86
N ALA A 245 -22.10 8.87 12.08
CA ALA A 245 -21.90 8.55 10.67
C ALA A 245 -21.53 9.80 9.84
N MET A 246 -22.12 10.96 10.15
CA MET A 246 -21.78 12.23 9.55
C MET A 246 -20.32 12.61 9.82
N LEU A 247 -19.88 12.58 11.08
CA LEU A 247 -18.51 12.93 11.46
C LEU A 247 -17.48 11.94 10.90
N GLU A 248 -17.75 10.65 11.02
CA GLU A 248 -16.87 9.59 10.51
C GLU A 248 -16.70 9.65 8.98
N SER A 249 -17.72 10.11 8.26
CA SER A 249 -17.67 10.33 6.82
C SER A 249 -17.09 11.69 6.39
N GLY A 250 -16.56 12.48 7.34
CA GLY A 250 -15.84 13.72 7.08
C GLY A 250 -16.71 14.97 6.91
N PHE A 251 -17.99 14.93 7.31
CA PHE A 251 -18.85 16.14 7.35
C PHE A 251 -18.75 16.84 8.70
N LYS A 252 -18.79 18.18 8.67
CA LYS A 252 -18.79 19.03 9.86
C LYS A 252 -20.11 19.81 10.06
N ASP A 253 -20.83 20.08 8.97
CA ASP A 253 -22.09 20.82 9.00
C ASP A 253 -23.28 19.86 8.84
N PRO A 254 -24.10 19.68 9.90
CA PRO A 254 -25.25 18.80 9.87
C PRO A 254 -26.33 19.21 8.87
N ALA A 255 -26.51 20.52 8.66
CA ALA A 255 -27.54 21.02 7.75
C ALA A 255 -27.12 20.78 6.29
N PHE A 256 -25.85 21.03 5.97
CA PHE A 256 -25.29 20.71 4.66
C PHE A 256 -25.34 19.19 4.39
N PHE A 257 -24.91 18.37 5.36
CA PHE A 257 -24.94 16.91 5.27
C PHE A 257 -26.35 16.40 4.94
N SER A 258 -27.36 16.81 5.73
CA SER A 258 -28.74 16.33 5.55
C SER A 258 -29.30 16.71 4.18
N ARG A 259 -29.04 17.93 3.72
CA ARG A 259 -29.47 18.37 2.38
C ARG A 259 -28.78 17.59 1.26
N ALA A 260 -27.45 17.41 1.37
CA ALA A 260 -26.66 16.70 0.37
C ALA A 260 -27.05 15.22 0.31
N TYR A 261 -27.25 14.61 1.47
CA TYR A 261 -27.66 13.20 1.58
C TYR A 261 -29.03 12.98 0.94
N ARG A 262 -30.04 13.80 1.30
CA ARG A 262 -31.39 13.72 0.71
C ARG A 262 -31.37 13.93 -0.80
N ARG A 263 -30.52 14.85 -1.28
CA ARG A 263 -30.35 15.07 -2.73
C ARG A 263 -29.77 13.84 -3.44
N GLN A 264 -28.86 13.10 -2.79
CA GLN A 264 -28.19 11.93 -3.36
C GLN A 264 -29.08 10.69 -3.35
N TYR A 265 -29.80 10.44 -2.25
CA TYR A 265 -30.54 9.20 -2.02
C TYR A 265 -32.06 9.33 -2.06
N GLY A 266 -32.57 10.54 -2.09
CA GLY A 266 -34.03 10.79 -2.14
C GLY A 266 -34.73 10.81 -0.77
N TYR A 267 -34.05 10.37 0.31
CA TYR A 267 -34.56 10.33 1.67
C TYR A 267 -33.54 10.92 2.68
N SER A 268 -34.00 11.17 3.90
CA SER A 268 -33.10 11.71 4.93
C SER A 268 -32.14 10.65 5.49
N PRO A 269 -31.02 11.04 6.14
CA PRO A 269 -30.11 10.10 6.77
C PRO A 269 -30.76 9.20 7.82
N ARG A 270 -31.82 9.67 8.48
CA ARG A 270 -32.58 8.89 9.48
C ARG A 270 -33.43 7.78 8.88
N GLU A 271 -33.80 7.95 7.62
CA GLU A 271 -34.67 7.03 6.86
C GLU A 271 -33.84 6.00 6.06
N THR A 272 -32.51 5.97 6.27
CA THR A 272 -31.65 5.01 5.54
C THR A 272 -32.03 3.59 5.82
N PRO A 273 -32.39 2.80 4.79
CA PRO A 273 -32.74 1.40 4.97
C PRO A 273 -31.51 0.58 5.41
N PRO A 274 -31.69 -0.45 6.25
CA PRO A 274 -30.60 -1.37 6.58
C PRO A 274 -30.14 -2.10 5.33
N SER A 275 -28.86 -2.45 5.28
CA SER A 275 -28.31 -3.33 4.23
C SER A 275 -29.07 -4.65 4.27
N ALA A 276 -29.47 -5.15 3.11
CA ALA A 276 -29.99 -6.51 3.01
C ALA A 276 -28.92 -7.51 3.50
N PRO A 277 -29.30 -8.57 4.23
CA PRO A 277 -28.39 -9.57 4.77
C PRO A 277 -27.59 -10.31 3.70
#